data_f6e25186a2b21fe1dd2cca5d4637a706
#
_entry.id   f6e25186a2b21fe1dd2cca5d4637a706
#
_cell.length_a   1.000
_cell.length_b   1.000
_cell.length_c   1.000
_cell.angle_alpha   90.00
_cell.angle_beta   90.00
_cell.angle_gamma   90.00
#
_symmetry.space_group_name_H-M   'P 1'
#
loop_
_entity.id
_entity.type
_entity.pdbx_description
1 polymer ?
#
loop_
_entity_poly.entity_id
_entity_poly.type
_entity_poly.pdbx_seq_one_letter_code
_entity_poly.pdbx_strand_id
1 'polypeptide(L)'
;MDSNFELPLNYKSEDISFPAEYISTGYSYKIDVNVFGQIISFEPDEERNFRALVNNYDAPETEKIDKNLIEKIALQLILIFKD
;
A
#
# COMPACT_ATOMS: atom_id res chain seq x y z
N MET A 1 2.94 -18.04 -10.36
CA MET A 1 3.54 -16.84 -10.94
C MET A 1 3.81 -15.83 -9.83
N ASP A 2 4.97 -15.27 -9.83
CA ASP A 2 5.38 -14.35 -8.78
C ASP A 2 4.85 -12.95 -9.05
N SER A 3 4.03 -12.44 -8.14
CA SER A 3 3.43 -11.12 -8.27
C SER A 3 4.03 -10.12 -7.28
N ASN A 4 5.14 -10.47 -6.67
CA ASN A 4 5.79 -9.61 -5.69
C ASN A 4 6.65 -8.56 -6.37
N PHE A 5 6.70 -7.38 -5.77
CA PHE A 5 7.55 -6.30 -6.26
C PHE A 5 7.94 -5.41 -5.10
N GLU A 6 8.92 -4.55 -5.35
CA GLU A 6 9.33 -3.55 -4.38
C GLU A 6 8.66 -2.23 -4.72
N LEU A 7 8.08 -1.59 -3.71
CA LEU A 7 7.43 -0.30 -3.87
C LEU A 7 8.37 0.79 -3.36
N PRO A 8 9.03 1.54 -4.26
CA PRO A 8 9.95 2.58 -3.82
C PRO A 8 9.17 3.81 -3.37
N LEU A 9 9.70 4.50 -2.38
CA LEU A 9 9.02 5.64 -1.81
C LEU A 9 10.03 6.56 -1.16
N ASN A 10 9.86 7.87 -1.33
CA ASN A 10 10.61 8.85 -0.57
C ASN A 10 9.77 9.30 0.60
N TYR A 11 10.24 9.05 1.82
CA TYR A 11 9.50 9.37 3.03
C TYR A 11 10.46 10.00 4.03
N LYS A 12 10.12 11.20 4.49
CA LYS A 12 10.95 11.97 5.43
C LYS A 12 12.37 12.13 4.93
N SER A 13 12.50 12.47 3.65
CA SER A 13 13.78 12.69 2.97
C SER A 13 14.65 11.43 2.85
N GLU A 14 14.08 10.27 3.05
CA GLU A 14 14.78 9.01 2.87
C GLU A 14 14.12 8.17 1.77
N ASP A 15 14.96 7.54 0.96
CA ASP A 15 14.47 6.61 -0.05
C ASP A 15 14.34 5.25 0.59
N ILE A 16 13.10 4.76 0.66
CA ILE A 16 12.81 3.46 1.24
C ILE A 16 11.99 2.66 0.24
N SER A 17 11.91 1.36 0.44
CA SER A 17 11.03 0.53 -0.36
C SER A 17 10.35 -0.47 0.55
N PHE A 18 9.14 -0.85 0.16
CA PHE A 18 8.36 -1.83 0.90
C PHE A 18 8.05 -3.02 0.01
N PRO A 19 8.14 -4.24 0.53
CA PRO A 19 7.66 -5.40 -0.21
C PRO A 19 6.17 -5.27 -0.48
N ALA A 20 5.76 -5.56 -1.70
CA ALA A 20 4.36 -5.47 -2.09
C ALA A 20 3.99 -6.66 -2.93
N GLU A 21 2.70 -7.00 -2.94
CA GLU A 21 2.20 -8.13 -3.69
C GLU A 21 0.92 -7.73 -4.42
N TYR A 22 0.88 -8.04 -5.71
CA TYR A 22 -0.31 -7.87 -6.53
C TYR A 22 -1.16 -9.11 -6.40
N ILE A 23 -2.42 -8.95 -6.02
CA ILE A 23 -3.34 -10.07 -5.82
C ILE A 23 -4.58 -9.85 -6.67
N SER A 24 -4.81 -10.74 -7.62
CA SER A 24 -6.02 -10.70 -8.45
C SER A 24 -7.20 -11.29 -7.67
N THR A 25 -8.33 -10.59 -7.72
CA THR A 25 -9.53 -11.01 -6.99
C THR A 25 -10.67 -11.43 -7.94
N GLY A 26 -10.36 -11.66 -9.21
CA GLY A 26 -11.35 -12.06 -10.20
C GLY A 26 -11.99 -10.88 -10.92
N TYR A 27 -12.59 -9.97 -10.22
CA TYR A 27 -13.18 -8.76 -10.82
C TYR A 27 -12.23 -7.59 -10.81
N SER A 28 -11.30 -7.60 -9.91
CA SER A 28 -10.40 -6.48 -9.72
C SER A 28 -9.08 -7.02 -9.17
N TYR A 29 -8.37 -6.21 -8.43
CA TYR A 29 -7.13 -6.60 -7.80
C TYR A 29 -6.93 -5.77 -6.54
N LYS A 30 -5.99 -6.21 -5.72
CA LYS A 30 -5.55 -5.41 -4.60
C LYS A 30 -4.03 -5.52 -4.51
N ILE A 31 -3.44 -4.56 -3.82
CA ILE A 31 -2.01 -4.57 -3.56
C ILE A 31 -1.81 -4.65 -2.05
N ASP A 32 -1.15 -5.71 -1.59
CA ASP A 32 -0.79 -5.83 -0.18
C ASP A 32 0.63 -5.30 -0.02
N VAL A 33 0.78 -4.31 0.84
CA VAL A 33 2.07 -3.68 1.08
C VAL A 33 2.50 -3.97 2.50
N ASN A 34 3.70 -4.50 2.66
CA ASN A 34 4.27 -4.75 3.99
C ASN A 34 4.95 -3.47 4.46
N VAL A 35 4.32 -2.77 5.39
CA VAL A 35 4.82 -1.49 5.89
C VAL A 35 5.31 -1.72 7.31
N PHE A 36 6.63 -1.81 7.47
CA PHE A 36 7.27 -2.04 8.76
C PHE A 36 6.69 -3.25 9.50
N GLY A 37 6.47 -4.34 8.76
CA GLY A 37 5.97 -5.58 9.34
C GLY A 37 4.46 -5.70 9.39
N GLN A 38 3.73 -4.67 8.99
CA GLN A 38 2.27 -4.71 8.95
C GLN A 38 1.79 -4.71 7.51
N ILE A 39 0.85 -5.57 7.20
CA ILE A 39 0.30 -5.66 5.85
C ILE A 39 -0.90 -4.73 5.73
N ILE A 40 -0.83 -3.82 4.78
CA ILE A 40 -1.94 -2.94 4.45
C ILE A 40 -2.39 -3.25 3.04
N SER A 41 -3.66 -3.54 2.87
CA SER A 41 -4.22 -3.81 1.55
C SER A 41 -4.72 -2.52 0.92
N PHE A 42 -4.39 -2.32 -0.36
CA PHE A 42 -4.84 -1.17 -1.12
C PHE A 42 -5.70 -1.67 -2.27
N GLU A 43 -6.89 -1.09 -2.42
CA GLU A 43 -7.79 -1.44 -3.51
C GLU A 43 -7.99 -0.23 -4.42
N PRO A 44 -8.06 -0.43 -5.75
CA PRO A 44 -8.41 0.66 -6.65
C PRO A 44 -9.87 1.03 -6.48
N ASP A 45 -10.17 2.33 -6.56
CA ASP A 45 -11.55 2.78 -6.53
C ASP A 45 -12.00 3.22 -7.92
N GLU A 46 -13.23 3.73 -8.03
CA GLU A 46 -13.79 4.11 -9.32
C GLU A 46 -13.10 5.33 -9.94
N GLU A 47 -12.38 6.09 -9.14
CA GLU A 47 -11.71 7.29 -9.60
C GLU A 47 -10.23 7.04 -9.89
N ARG A 48 -9.81 5.77 -9.93
CA ARG A 48 -8.43 5.37 -10.20
C ARG A 48 -7.47 5.73 -9.06
N ASN A 49 -8.02 5.98 -7.89
CA ASN A 49 -7.23 6.14 -6.68
C ASN A 49 -7.15 4.81 -5.96
N PHE A 50 -6.24 4.71 -5.00
CA PHE A 50 -6.13 3.52 -4.15
C PHE A 50 -6.62 3.85 -2.76
N ARG A 51 -7.45 2.97 -2.23
CA ARG A 51 -7.99 3.11 -0.90
C ARG A 51 -7.34 2.07 0.01
N ALA A 52 -6.82 2.52 1.14
CA ALA A 52 -6.20 1.63 2.11
C ALA A 52 -7.26 0.96 2.97
N LEU A 53 -7.15 -0.35 3.10
CA LEU A 53 -7.98 -1.13 4.03
C LEU A 53 -7.12 -1.41 5.25
N VAL A 54 -7.37 -0.70 6.33
CA VAL A 54 -6.57 -0.81 7.54
C VAL A 54 -7.36 -1.61 8.57
N ASN A 55 -6.84 -2.77 8.94
CA ASN A 55 -7.50 -3.68 9.87
C ASN A 55 -6.80 -3.70 11.22
N ASN A 56 -6.45 -2.53 11.73
CA ASN A 56 -5.73 -2.46 12.98
C ASN A 56 -6.46 -1.66 14.05
N TYR A 57 -7.77 -1.84 14.10
CA TYR A 57 -8.60 -1.12 15.09
C TYR A 57 -8.17 -1.43 16.51
N ASP A 58 -7.72 -2.64 16.75
CA ASP A 58 -7.30 -3.09 18.07
C ASP A 58 -5.81 -2.94 18.31
N ALA A 59 -5.08 -2.39 17.35
CA ALA A 59 -3.65 -2.22 17.50
C ALA A 59 -3.33 -1.10 18.48
N PRO A 60 -2.28 -1.26 19.28
CA PRO A 60 -1.80 -0.14 20.13
C PRO A 60 -1.41 1.05 19.27
N GLU A 61 -1.49 2.25 19.86
CA GLU A 61 -1.10 3.45 19.13
C GLU A 61 0.31 3.38 18.57
N THR A 62 1.21 2.73 19.31
CA THR A 62 2.59 2.60 18.88
C THR A 62 2.77 1.75 17.64
N GLU A 63 1.77 0.93 17.29
CA GLU A 63 1.82 0.06 16.13
C GLU A 63 1.03 0.60 14.95
N LYS A 64 0.33 1.72 15.14
CA LYS A 64 -0.43 2.32 14.05
C LYS A 64 0.48 3.01 13.08
N ILE A 65 0.18 2.83 11.80
CA ILE A 65 0.97 3.44 10.74
C ILE A 65 0.47 4.85 10.50
N ASP A 66 1.41 5.76 10.29
CA ASP A 66 1.12 7.16 10.03
C ASP A 66 0.24 7.30 8.79
N LYS A 67 -0.83 8.07 8.91
CA LYS A 67 -1.73 8.33 7.78
C LYS A 67 -1.00 8.97 6.62
N ASN A 68 -0.04 9.85 6.90
CA ASN A 68 0.72 10.49 5.83
C ASN A 68 1.51 9.48 5.02
N LEU A 69 2.04 8.47 5.68
CA LEU A 69 2.76 7.41 4.99
C LEU A 69 1.79 6.58 4.13
N ILE A 70 0.62 6.26 4.66
CA ILE A 70 -0.38 5.52 3.90
C ILE A 70 -0.79 6.29 2.66
N GLU A 71 -1.00 7.59 2.77
CA GLU A 71 -1.35 8.42 1.63
C GLU A 71 -0.24 8.45 0.58
N LYS A 72 1.01 8.53 1.02
CA LYS A 72 2.14 8.52 0.10
C LYS A 72 2.25 7.20 -0.64
N ILE A 73 2.00 6.10 0.04
CA ILE A 73 2.00 4.78 -0.58
C ILE A 73 0.89 4.70 -1.63
N ALA A 74 -0.30 5.18 -1.31
CA ALA A 74 -1.41 5.18 -2.26
C ALA A 74 -1.09 6.01 -3.50
N LEU A 75 -0.49 7.18 -3.32
CA LEU A 75 -0.10 8.02 -4.45
C LEU A 75 0.96 7.33 -5.31
N GLN A 76 1.91 6.65 -4.69
CA GLN A 76 2.93 5.95 -5.44
C GLN A 76 2.33 4.80 -6.24
N LEU A 77 1.36 4.10 -5.68
CA LEU A 77 0.66 3.04 -6.40
C LEU A 77 -0.10 3.59 -7.61
N ILE A 78 -0.69 4.77 -7.47
CA ILE A 78 -1.36 5.42 -8.60
C ILE A 78 -0.37 5.64 -9.73
N LEU A 79 0.83 6.11 -9.41
CA LEU A 79 1.85 6.36 -10.43
C LEU A 79 2.33 5.07 -11.10
N ILE A 80 2.45 4.00 -10.34
CA ILE A 80 2.92 2.71 -10.86
C ILE A 80 1.87 2.06 -11.75
N PHE A 81 0.61 2.11 -11.34
CA PHE A 81 -0.48 1.45 -12.06
C PHE A 81 -1.29 2.40 -12.92
N LYS A 82 -0.73 3.53 -13.23
CA LYS A 82 -1.37 4.50 -14.10
C LYS A 82 -1.39 3.97 -15.53
N ASP A 83 -2.54 4.07 -16.15
CA ASP A 83 -2.71 3.72 -17.56
C ASP A 83 -2.22 4.83 -18.49
#